data_1ffd4434dae99de25c4d4151e6006e5c
#
_entry.id   1ffd4434dae99de25c4d4151e6006e5c
#
_cell.length_a   1.000
_cell.length_b   1.000
_cell.length_c   1.000
_cell.angle_alpha   90.00
_cell.angle_beta   90.00
_cell.angle_gamma   90.00
#
_symmetry.space_group_name_H-M   'P 1'
#
loop_
_entity.id
_entity.type
_entity.pdbx_description
1 polymer ?
#
loop_
_entity_poly.entity_id
_entity_poly.type
_entity_poly.pdbx_seq_one_letter_code
_entity_poly.pdbx_strand_id
1 'polypeptide(L)'
;MNIPKKYNYTLYIYIASCISLWSCGEKDIPVPDEPQNKPVLQQEEASRIEVPRQKEGSHNQFIVKKAKLREDGNTMFVNFCMEYDQQKKSTRWTAFRWDMDNIYDSKCGRYGTYLSDPDVPKQYRVGSGYFQGYSRGHMLASEDRQCSASANKQTFFMTNMHPQFERFNGYDSQGDYVWLNAEKLARSLYQNWNSNDNGLDTIYVVKGGTIDKQEHILGYTSNNNSSKIIVPKYFYMAILYRHSTPMTGDNWNAIALWIPHTEGDTTSGKDIAIKYAMSIDELEEKTNIDF
;
A
#
# COMPACT_ATOMS: atom_id res chain seq x y z
N MET A 1 27.39 6.37 -13.97
CA MET A 1 27.40 5.00 -13.47
C MET A 1 27.95 5.07 -12.06
N ASN A 2 27.09 5.36 -11.08
CA ASN A 2 27.48 5.55 -9.68
C ASN A 2 26.88 4.41 -8.86
N ILE A 3 27.75 3.73 -8.15
CA ILE A 3 27.49 2.56 -7.33
C ILE A 3 26.94 3.02 -5.97
N PRO A 4 25.89 2.42 -5.44
CA PRO A 4 25.30 2.82 -4.17
C PRO A 4 26.16 2.45 -2.97
N LYS A 5 26.10 3.29 -1.94
CA LYS A 5 26.85 3.22 -0.68
C LYS A 5 26.49 1.96 0.12
N LYS A 6 27.52 1.24 0.57
CA LYS A 6 27.42 0.12 1.51
C LYS A 6 26.91 0.60 2.87
N TYR A 7 25.90 -0.02 3.39
CA TYR A 7 25.46 0.12 4.77
C TYR A 7 26.37 -0.69 5.69
N ASN A 8 27.09 0.01 6.59
CA ASN A 8 27.83 -0.62 7.69
C ASN A 8 26.91 -0.71 8.90
N TYR A 9 26.58 -1.94 9.30
CA TYR A 9 25.91 -2.21 10.57
C TYR A 9 26.93 -2.20 11.70
N THR A 10 26.90 -1.18 12.56
CA THR A 10 27.67 -1.17 13.80
C THR A 10 26.79 -1.67 14.93
N LEU A 11 27.11 -2.86 15.44
CA LEU A 11 26.48 -3.49 16.58
C LEU A 11 26.95 -2.80 17.87
N TYR A 12 26.07 -2.10 18.58
CA TYR A 12 26.37 -1.58 19.92
C TYR A 12 25.94 -2.57 20.99
N ILE A 13 26.92 -3.14 21.68
CA ILE A 13 26.71 -3.92 22.90
C ILE A 13 26.79 -2.95 24.08
N TYR A 14 25.70 -2.79 24.81
CA TYR A 14 25.70 -2.08 26.09
C TYR A 14 25.98 -3.06 27.22
N ILE A 15 27.12 -2.80 27.89
CA ILE A 15 27.49 -3.46 29.16
C ILE A 15 26.87 -2.61 30.28
N ALA A 16 25.98 -3.24 31.04
CA ALA A 16 25.43 -2.66 32.26
C ALA A 16 26.43 -2.81 33.41
N SER A 17 26.90 -1.72 33.99
CA SER A 17 27.56 -1.72 35.30
C SER A 17 26.67 -1.04 36.32
N CYS A 18 26.30 -1.81 37.35
CA CYS A 18 25.60 -1.37 38.55
C CYS A 18 26.48 -0.49 39.42
N ILE A 19 26.01 0.66 39.80
CA ILE A 19 26.45 1.35 41.02
C ILE A 19 25.20 1.86 41.75
N SER A 20 24.98 1.33 42.94
CA SER A 20 24.03 1.78 43.94
C SER A 20 24.57 2.98 44.73
N LEU A 21 23.72 3.98 45.07
CA LEU A 21 23.56 4.49 46.42
C LEU A 21 22.76 5.80 46.51
N TRP A 22 21.71 5.79 47.33
CA TRP A 22 21.13 6.76 48.27
C TRP A 22 20.23 7.90 47.77
N SER A 23 18.99 7.73 48.09
CA SER A 23 17.98 8.47 48.89
C SER A 23 18.06 10.00 49.00
N CYS A 24 17.05 10.69 48.52
CA CYS A 24 16.05 11.49 49.23
C CYS A 24 15.26 12.42 48.29
N GLY A 25 13.94 12.50 48.50
CA GLY A 25 13.09 13.63 48.08
C GLY A 25 12.16 13.32 46.89
N GLU A 26 10.95 12.88 47.22
CA GLU A 26 9.80 12.84 46.33
C GLU A 26 9.54 14.22 45.74
N LYS A 27 9.65 14.31 44.43
CA LYS A 27 8.88 15.23 43.57
C LYS A 27 8.36 14.37 42.42
N ASP A 28 7.04 14.35 42.26
CA ASP A 28 6.36 13.73 41.14
C ASP A 28 6.92 14.27 39.84
N ILE A 29 7.81 13.47 39.22
CA ILE A 29 8.22 13.68 37.83
C ILE A 29 7.17 12.94 37.01
N PRO A 30 6.52 13.61 36.02
CA PRO A 30 5.62 12.92 35.11
C PRO A 30 6.42 11.81 34.44
N VAL A 31 6.01 10.56 34.61
CA VAL A 31 6.53 9.41 33.88
C VAL A 31 6.25 9.68 32.41
N PRO A 32 7.25 9.70 31.53
CA PRO A 32 7.00 9.73 30.09
C PRO A 32 6.16 8.49 29.75
N ASP A 33 5.08 8.66 29.02
CA ASP A 33 4.29 7.55 28.49
C ASP A 33 5.25 6.56 27.81
N GLU A 34 5.34 5.35 28.37
CA GLU A 34 6.06 4.25 27.71
C GLU A 34 5.50 4.08 26.30
N PRO A 35 6.34 3.93 25.28
CA PRO A 35 5.86 3.63 23.93
C PRO A 35 5.05 2.35 24.06
N GLN A 36 3.74 2.43 23.79
CA GLN A 36 2.85 1.27 23.80
C GLN A 36 3.48 0.19 22.94
N ASN A 37 3.89 -0.92 23.58
CA ASN A 37 4.43 -2.09 22.89
C ASN A 37 3.45 -2.49 21.80
N LYS A 38 3.76 -2.19 20.53
CA LYS A 38 3.04 -2.77 19.40
C LYS A 38 3.12 -4.29 19.57
N PRO A 39 2.02 -5.02 19.43
CA PRO A 39 2.07 -6.49 19.53
C PRO A 39 3.18 -7.03 18.63
N VAL A 40 3.93 -8.01 19.12
CA VAL A 40 5.10 -8.62 18.41
C VAL A 40 4.75 -8.99 16.96
N LEU A 41 3.53 -9.49 16.73
CA LEU A 41 3.01 -9.80 15.38
C LEU A 41 2.95 -8.59 14.43
N GLN A 42 2.72 -7.38 14.94
CA GLN A 42 2.72 -6.17 14.09
C GLN A 42 4.14 -5.71 13.74
N GLN A 43 5.13 -6.00 14.58
CA GLN A 43 6.53 -5.70 14.28
C GLN A 43 7.08 -6.63 13.19
N GLU A 44 6.72 -7.91 13.23
CA GLU A 44 7.09 -8.89 12.21
C GLU A 44 6.54 -8.52 10.83
N GLU A 45 5.27 -8.15 10.77
CA GLU A 45 4.65 -7.74 9.50
C GLU A 45 5.14 -6.36 9.01
N ALA A 46 5.57 -5.48 9.89
CA ALA A 46 6.14 -4.18 9.52
C ALA A 46 7.54 -4.27 8.89
N SER A 47 8.24 -5.40 9.05
CA SER A 47 9.57 -5.65 8.46
C SER A 47 9.52 -6.35 7.10
N ARG A 48 8.35 -6.54 6.52
CA ARG A 48 8.19 -7.16 5.19
C ARG A 48 8.72 -6.23 4.09
N ILE A 49 9.29 -6.80 3.05
CA ILE A 49 9.92 -6.05 1.94
C ILE A 49 8.96 -5.05 1.29
N GLU A 50 7.68 -5.43 1.14
CA GLU A 50 6.68 -4.58 0.51
C GLU A 50 6.18 -3.44 1.41
N VAL A 51 6.50 -3.43 2.69
CA VAL A 51 5.95 -2.48 3.65
C VAL A 51 6.84 -1.25 3.78
N PRO A 52 6.40 -0.07 3.33
CA PRO A 52 7.12 1.17 3.52
C PRO A 52 7.30 1.51 5.00
N ARG A 53 8.32 2.31 5.30
CA ARG A 53 8.49 2.84 6.64
C ARG A 53 7.25 3.60 7.09
N GLN A 54 6.74 3.22 8.24
CA GLN A 54 5.56 3.85 8.82
C GLN A 54 5.88 5.26 9.28
N LYS A 55 4.93 6.18 9.05
CA LYS A 55 5.03 7.54 9.56
C LYS A 55 4.78 7.53 11.06
N GLU A 56 5.68 8.13 11.82
CA GLU A 56 5.47 8.34 13.23
C GLU A 56 4.32 9.33 13.47
N GLY A 57 3.50 9.05 14.46
CA GLY A 57 2.39 9.91 14.86
C GLY A 57 1.17 9.14 15.35
N SER A 58 0.44 9.73 16.27
CA SER A 58 -0.70 9.10 16.96
C SER A 58 -1.93 8.84 16.08
N HIS A 59 -1.96 9.40 14.87
CA HIS A 59 -3.14 9.31 13.98
C HIS A 59 -2.98 8.28 12.87
N ASN A 60 -1.75 7.79 12.65
CA ASN A 60 -1.47 6.79 11.64
C ASN A 60 -1.61 5.40 12.26
N GLN A 61 -2.47 4.60 11.68
CA GLN A 61 -2.69 3.21 12.07
C GLN A 61 -2.12 2.27 11.02
N PHE A 62 -1.17 1.43 11.42
CA PHE A 62 -0.73 0.31 10.59
C PHE A 62 -1.74 -0.83 10.71
N ILE A 63 -2.28 -1.27 9.58
CA ILE A 63 -3.30 -2.32 9.50
C ILE A 63 -2.75 -3.47 8.65
N VAL A 64 -2.85 -4.69 9.17
CA VAL A 64 -2.48 -5.92 8.47
C VAL A 64 -3.73 -6.74 8.22
N LYS A 65 -4.01 -7.04 6.96
CA LYS A 65 -5.12 -7.91 6.57
C LYS A 65 -4.60 -9.31 6.31
N LYS A 66 -5.14 -10.29 7.04
CA LYS A 66 -4.86 -11.70 6.83
C LYS A 66 -6.10 -12.40 6.31
N ALA A 67 -5.92 -13.28 5.33
CA ALA A 67 -7.00 -14.03 4.71
C ALA A 67 -6.59 -15.48 4.49
N LYS A 68 -7.56 -16.36 4.24
CA LYS A 68 -7.27 -17.72 3.75
C LYS A 68 -6.65 -17.63 2.36
N LEU A 69 -5.65 -18.44 2.11
CA LEU A 69 -5.01 -18.53 0.80
C LEU A 69 -5.89 -19.25 -0.21
N ARG A 70 -6.61 -20.29 0.24
CA ARG A 70 -7.56 -21.09 -0.56
C ARG A 70 -8.84 -21.31 0.22
N GLU A 71 -9.96 -21.50 -0.48
CA GLU A 71 -11.27 -21.72 0.16
C GLU A 71 -11.31 -23.00 0.99
N ASP A 72 -10.74 -24.07 0.48
CA ASP A 72 -10.69 -25.40 1.09
C ASP A 72 -9.53 -25.60 2.06
N GLY A 73 -8.65 -24.59 2.19
CA GLY A 73 -7.45 -24.65 3.02
C GLY A 73 -7.57 -23.88 4.33
N ASN A 74 -6.65 -24.19 5.24
CA ASN A 74 -6.46 -23.48 6.52
C ASN A 74 -5.27 -22.54 6.51
N THR A 75 -4.48 -22.51 5.43
CA THR A 75 -3.32 -21.62 5.30
C THR A 75 -3.78 -20.18 5.26
N MET A 76 -3.28 -19.40 6.20
CA MET A 76 -3.47 -17.96 6.25
C MET A 76 -2.27 -17.26 5.62
N PHE A 77 -2.51 -16.17 4.89
CA PHE A 77 -1.46 -15.32 4.36
C PHE A 77 -1.75 -13.85 4.64
N VAL A 78 -0.72 -13.01 4.56
CA VAL A 78 -0.89 -11.56 4.59
C VAL A 78 -1.44 -11.13 3.23
N ASN A 79 -2.70 -10.76 3.23
CA ASN A 79 -3.41 -10.32 2.05
C ASN A 79 -2.89 -8.96 1.56
N PHE A 80 -2.77 -8.01 2.49
CA PHE A 80 -2.12 -6.71 2.30
C PHE A 80 -1.91 -6.00 3.63
N CYS A 81 -1.02 -5.03 3.62
CA CYS A 81 -0.81 -4.06 4.70
C CYS A 81 -1.19 -2.66 4.23
N MET A 82 -1.51 -1.78 5.16
CA MET A 82 -1.76 -0.37 4.85
C MET A 82 -1.42 0.53 6.03
N GLU A 83 -1.16 1.79 5.73
CA GLU A 83 -1.11 2.85 6.73
C GLU A 83 -2.29 3.79 6.54
N TYR A 84 -3.17 3.82 7.53
CA TYR A 84 -4.40 4.60 7.52
C TYR A 84 -4.29 5.83 8.42
N ASP A 85 -4.45 7.01 7.85
CA ASP A 85 -4.55 8.26 8.60
C ASP A 85 -5.99 8.44 9.10
N GLN A 86 -6.18 8.24 10.40
CA GLN A 86 -7.49 8.29 11.04
C GLN A 86 -8.12 9.69 10.99
N GLN A 87 -7.32 10.76 11.04
CA GLN A 87 -7.84 12.13 10.98
C GLN A 87 -8.30 12.49 9.57
N LYS A 88 -7.49 12.13 8.57
CA LYS A 88 -7.81 12.34 7.15
C LYS A 88 -8.83 11.33 6.63
N LYS A 89 -9.05 10.25 7.37
CA LYS A 89 -9.90 9.12 6.97
C LYS A 89 -9.51 8.58 5.59
N SER A 90 -8.23 8.48 5.35
CA SER A 90 -7.64 8.08 4.07
C SER A 90 -6.40 7.26 4.28
N THR A 91 -6.17 6.29 3.41
CA THR A 91 -4.99 5.44 3.43
C THR A 91 -3.81 6.15 2.75
N ARG A 92 -2.66 6.19 3.41
CA ARG A 92 -1.44 6.74 2.82
C ARG A 92 -0.91 5.82 1.73
N TRP A 93 -0.81 4.54 2.03
CA TRP A 93 -0.38 3.50 1.10
C TRP A 93 -1.03 2.15 1.44
N THR A 94 -1.18 1.32 0.42
CA THR A 94 -1.55 -0.09 0.51
C THR A 94 -0.44 -0.92 -0.12
N ALA A 95 0.13 -1.84 0.65
CA ALA A 95 1.27 -2.67 0.27
C ALA A 95 0.87 -4.15 0.21
N PHE A 96 1.27 -4.83 -0.84
CA PHE A 96 0.98 -6.25 -1.05
C PHE A 96 2.01 -6.89 -1.97
N ARG A 97 2.00 -8.21 -2.01
CA ARG A 97 2.81 -8.95 -2.97
C ARG A 97 1.96 -9.86 -3.83
N TRP A 98 2.46 -10.15 -5.01
CA TRP A 98 2.03 -11.26 -5.84
C TRP A 98 3.09 -12.34 -5.82
N ASP A 99 2.69 -13.56 -5.57
CA ASP A 99 3.48 -14.77 -5.66
C ASP A 99 2.62 -15.88 -6.29
N MET A 100 3.25 -17.02 -6.60
CA MET A 100 2.58 -18.16 -7.24
C MET A 100 1.39 -18.65 -6.43
N ASP A 101 1.43 -18.50 -5.10
CA ASP A 101 0.38 -19.01 -4.24
C ASP A 101 -0.87 -18.14 -4.26
N ASN A 102 -0.75 -16.82 -4.38
CA ASN A 102 -1.89 -15.92 -4.24
C ASN A 102 -2.48 -15.36 -5.56
N ILE A 103 -1.80 -15.56 -6.68
CA ILE A 103 -2.25 -15.10 -8.00
C ILE A 103 -2.95 -16.21 -8.79
N TYR A 104 -2.51 -17.47 -8.67
CA TYR A 104 -3.02 -18.58 -9.45
C TYR A 104 -4.04 -19.41 -8.69
N ASP A 105 -4.97 -19.98 -9.44
CA ASP A 105 -6.05 -20.90 -9.13
C ASP A 105 -7.35 -20.31 -8.62
N SER A 106 -8.41 -21.02 -8.84
CA SER A 106 -9.81 -20.85 -8.47
C SER A 106 -10.26 -19.41 -8.28
N LYS A 107 -10.71 -18.79 -9.34
CA LYS A 107 -11.35 -17.47 -9.27
C LYS A 107 -12.62 -17.55 -8.43
N CYS A 108 -12.56 -17.10 -7.19
CA CYS A 108 -13.73 -17.05 -6.30
C CYS A 108 -14.80 -16.04 -6.76
N GLY A 109 -14.50 -15.26 -7.81
CA GLY A 109 -15.36 -14.18 -8.27
C GLY A 109 -15.21 -12.89 -7.46
N ARG A 110 -15.86 -11.84 -7.94
CA ARG A 110 -15.84 -10.50 -7.32
C ARG A 110 -16.87 -10.43 -6.19
N TYR A 111 -16.46 -10.01 -4.99
CA TYR A 111 -17.36 -9.85 -3.84
C TYR A 111 -18.43 -8.77 -4.08
N GLY A 112 -18.06 -7.61 -4.60
CA GLY A 112 -18.96 -6.59 -5.13
C GLY A 112 -19.61 -5.65 -4.11
N THR A 113 -19.56 -5.94 -2.81
CA THR A 113 -20.18 -5.11 -1.77
C THR A 113 -19.16 -4.36 -0.95
N TYR A 114 -19.24 -3.03 -0.92
CA TYR A 114 -18.36 -2.19 -0.13
C TYR A 114 -18.67 -2.24 1.36
N LEU A 115 -17.64 -2.35 2.19
CA LEU A 115 -17.75 -2.58 3.62
C LEU A 115 -16.94 -1.55 4.41
N SER A 116 -17.47 -1.11 5.56
CA SER A 116 -16.66 -0.42 6.55
C SER A 116 -15.61 -1.37 7.11
N ASP A 117 -14.38 -0.86 7.28
CA ASP A 117 -13.28 -1.67 7.82
C ASP A 117 -13.46 -1.91 9.32
N PRO A 118 -13.57 -3.16 9.78
CA PRO A 118 -13.74 -3.46 11.20
C PRO A 118 -12.51 -3.13 12.05
N ASP A 119 -11.31 -3.10 11.46
CA ASP A 119 -10.05 -2.86 12.19
C ASP A 119 -9.81 -1.36 12.46
N VAL A 120 -10.64 -0.48 11.89
CA VAL A 120 -10.61 0.96 12.17
C VAL A 120 -11.63 1.30 13.26
N PRO A 121 -11.28 2.10 14.30
CA PRO A 121 -12.23 2.54 15.29
C PRO A 121 -13.44 3.26 14.67
N LYS A 122 -14.64 3.02 15.18
CA LYS A 122 -15.93 3.42 14.56
C LYS A 122 -15.97 4.90 14.13
N GLN A 123 -15.43 5.81 14.94
CA GLN A 123 -15.42 7.25 14.68
C GLN A 123 -14.54 7.67 13.49
N TYR A 124 -13.59 6.82 13.08
CA TYR A 124 -12.68 7.08 11.96
C TYR A 124 -13.03 6.29 10.70
N ARG A 125 -14.08 5.46 10.76
CA ARG A 125 -14.51 4.67 9.60
C ARG A 125 -15.10 5.54 8.51
N VAL A 126 -14.85 5.10 7.28
CA VAL A 126 -15.44 5.67 6.05
C VAL A 126 -16.52 4.72 5.55
N GLY A 127 -17.66 5.27 5.18
CA GLY A 127 -18.73 4.55 4.51
C GLY A 127 -18.82 4.93 3.02
N SER A 128 -19.61 4.19 2.26
CA SER A 128 -19.76 4.42 0.82
C SER A 128 -20.29 5.81 0.45
N GLY A 129 -21.07 6.44 1.32
CA GLY A 129 -21.58 7.80 1.13
C GLY A 129 -20.53 8.91 1.11
N TYR A 130 -19.30 8.65 1.55
CA TYR A 130 -18.20 9.60 1.52
C TYR A 130 -17.63 9.83 0.10
N PHE A 131 -17.96 8.98 -0.85
CA PHE A 131 -17.42 9.00 -2.23
C PHE A 131 -18.35 9.68 -3.24
N GLN A 132 -19.30 10.48 -2.77
CA GLN A 132 -20.28 11.13 -3.65
C GLN A 132 -19.59 11.94 -4.76
N GLY A 133 -19.94 11.65 -6.01
CA GLY A 133 -19.35 12.26 -7.21
C GLY A 133 -18.07 11.59 -7.72
N TYR A 134 -17.62 10.51 -7.07
CA TYR A 134 -16.41 9.76 -7.44
C TYR A 134 -16.65 8.26 -7.41
N SER A 135 -15.91 7.54 -8.25
CA SER A 135 -15.74 6.11 -8.14
C SER A 135 -14.94 5.76 -6.89
N ARG A 136 -15.18 4.55 -6.35
CA ARG A 136 -14.39 3.97 -5.26
C ARG A 136 -13.21 3.22 -5.87
N GLY A 137 -12.11 3.93 -6.08
CA GLY A 137 -10.92 3.37 -6.69
C GLY A 137 -10.15 2.48 -5.72
N HIS A 138 -9.99 1.22 -6.07
CA HIS A 138 -9.24 0.26 -5.29
C HIS A 138 -7.74 0.56 -5.34
N MET A 139 -7.04 0.43 -4.21
CA MET A 139 -5.58 0.36 -4.21
C MET A 139 -5.11 -1.06 -4.47
N LEU A 140 -5.55 -2.04 -3.72
CA LEU A 140 -5.44 -3.44 -4.09
C LEU A 140 -6.70 -3.84 -4.87
N ALA A 141 -6.57 -4.10 -6.17
CA ALA A 141 -7.71 -4.42 -7.01
C ALA A 141 -8.35 -5.78 -6.63
N SER A 142 -9.67 -5.86 -6.78
CA SER A 142 -10.41 -7.11 -6.55
C SER A 142 -9.90 -8.25 -7.44
N GLU A 143 -9.51 -7.94 -8.68
CA GLU A 143 -8.95 -8.92 -9.61
C GLU A 143 -7.63 -9.53 -9.13
N ASP A 144 -6.87 -8.80 -8.33
CA ASP A 144 -5.58 -9.23 -7.77
C ASP A 144 -5.73 -10.19 -6.58
N ARG A 145 -6.93 -10.42 -6.09
CA ARG A 145 -7.23 -11.23 -4.89
C ARG A 145 -8.45 -12.12 -5.08
N GLN A 146 -8.42 -12.94 -6.13
CA GLN A 146 -9.45 -13.94 -6.38
C GLN A 146 -9.04 -15.35 -5.95
N CYS A 147 -7.94 -15.49 -5.22
CA CYS A 147 -7.48 -16.76 -4.66
C CYS A 147 -8.43 -17.34 -3.60
N SER A 148 -9.17 -16.49 -2.90
CA SER A 148 -10.22 -16.90 -1.96
C SER A 148 -11.28 -15.80 -1.78
N ALA A 149 -12.51 -16.17 -1.37
CA ALA A 149 -13.58 -15.22 -1.09
C ALA A 149 -13.22 -14.30 0.09
N SER A 150 -12.49 -14.81 1.09
CA SER A 150 -12.06 -14.00 2.22
C SER A 150 -11.04 -12.95 1.81
N ALA A 151 -10.08 -13.29 0.94
CA ALA A 151 -9.10 -12.35 0.41
C ALA A 151 -9.78 -11.29 -0.47
N ASN A 152 -10.67 -11.72 -1.37
CA ASN A 152 -11.40 -10.82 -2.25
C ASN A 152 -12.31 -9.86 -1.47
N LYS A 153 -13.05 -10.36 -0.46
CA LYS A 153 -13.89 -9.54 0.40
C LYS A 153 -13.14 -8.39 1.05
N GLN A 154 -11.92 -8.61 1.50
CA GLN A 154 -11.11 -7.58 2.16
C GLN A 154 -10.70 -6.45 1.22
N THR A 155 -10.61 -6.70 -0.10
CA THR A 155 -10.34 -5.62 -1.07
C THR A 155 -11.48 -4.60 -1.13
N PHE A 156 -12.69 -4.95 -0.67
CA PHE A 156 -13.86 -4.07 -0.62
C PHE A 156 -14.01 -3.26 0.67
N PHE A 157 -13.05 -3.34 1.59
CA PHE A 157 -13.03 -2.41 2.72
C PHE A 157 -12.78 -0.99 2.24
N MET A 158 -13.53 -0.04 2.80
CA MET A 158 -13.46 1.37 2.41
C MET A 158 -12.09 2.00 2.70
N THR A 159 -11.27 1.40 3.57
CA THR A 159 -9.87 1.77 3.79
C THR A 159 -8.97 1.47 2.59
N ASN A 160 -9.35 0.54 1.72
CA ASN A 160 -8.63 0.23 0.47
C ASN A 160 -9.07 1.10 -0.71
N MET A 161 -9.84 2.17 -0.46
CA MET A 161 -10.45 3.00 -1.50
C MET A 161 -9.98 4.44 -1.43
N HIS A 162 -9.79 5.04 -2.62
CA HIS A 162 -9.68 6.49 -2.78
C HIS A 162 -10.76 6.99 -3.74
N PRO A 163 -11.22 8.25 -3.57
CA PRO A 163 -12.06 8.89 -4.57
C PRO A 163 -11.28 9.02 -5.88
N GLN A 164 -11.83 8.46 -6.95
CA GLN A 164 -11.25 8.53 -8.29
C GLN A 164 -12.31 9.00 -9.28
N PHE A 165 -11.91 9.81 -10.26
CA PHE A 165 -12.77 10.05 -11.40
C PHE A 165 -13.10 8.73 -12.10
N GLU A 166 -14.33 8.62 -12.63
CA GLU A 166 -14.76 7.38 -13.30
C GLU A 166 -13.87 7.06 -14.51
N ARG A 167 -13.57 8.10 -15.32
CA ARG A 167 -12.71 8.00 -16.50
C ARG A 167 -11.20 8.06 -16.20
N PHE A 168 -10.81 7.90 -14.96
CA PHE A 168 -9.46 7.60 -14.50
C PHE A 168 -9.37 6.15 -14.04
N ASN A 169 -10.33 5.69 -13.26
CA ASN A 169 -10.32 4.40 -12.57
C ASN A 169 -10.66 3.21 -13.47
N GLY A 170 -11.65 3.37 -14.37
CA GLY A 170 -12.31 2.26 -15.06
C GLY A 170 -12.18 2.27 -16.57
N TYR A 171 -13.24 1.82 -17.21
CA TYR A 171 -13.37 1.81 -18.66
C TYR A 171 -14.79 2.25 -19.06
N ASP A 172 -14.95 2.71 -20.30
CA ASP A 172 -16.25 2.96 -20.93
C ASP A 172 -16.23 2.52 -22.39
N SER A 173 -17.19 3.01 -23.20
CA SER A 173 -17.27 2.70 -24.64
C SER A 173 -16.05 3.18 -25.44
N GLN A 174 -15.22 4.05 -24.88
CA GLN A 174 -13.99 4.57 -25.50
C GLN A 174 -12.73 3.78 -25.12
N GLY A 175 -12.83 2.84 -24.19
CA GLY A 175 -11.75 1.96 -23.78
C GLY A 175 -11.34 2.10 -22.30
N ASP A 176 -10.18 1.53 -21.98
CA ASP A 176 -9.63 1.54 -20.65
C ASP A 176 -8.91 2.85 -20.34
N TYR A 177 -8.96 3.27 -19.08
CA TYR A 177 -8.29 4.48 -18.60
C TYR A 177 -7.01 4.16 -17.82
N VAL A 178 -6.22 5.21 -17.61
CA VAL A 178 -4.82 5.13 -17.19
C VAL A 178 -4.58 4.31 -15.92
N TRP A 179 -5.45 4.41 -14.89
CA TRP A 179 -5.26 3.65 -13.67
C TRP A 179 -5.45 2.14 -13.89
N LEU A 180 -6.54 1.76 -14.54
CA LEU A 180 -6.77 0.36 -14.93
C LEU A 180 -5.63 -0.16 -15.83
N ASN A 181 -5.13 0.66 -16.73
CA ASN A 181 -4.02 0.30 -17.61
C ASN A 181 -2.69 0.15 -16.84
N ALA A 182 -2.45 0.98 -15.82
CA ALA A 182 -1.29 0.81 -14.93
C ALA A 182 -1.38 -0.49 -14.11
N GLU A 183 -2.57 -0.86 -13.65
CA GLU A 183 -2.80 -2.15 -13.00
C GLU A 183 -2.58 -3.34 -13.95
N LYS A 184 -3.03 -3.23 -15.19
CA LYS A 184 -2.76 -4.24 -16.22
C LYS A 184 -1.28 -4.36 -16.53
N LEU A 185 -0.55 -3.24 -16.61
CA LEU A 185 0.90 -3.26 -16.77
C LEU A 185 1.57 -4.00 -15.61
N ALA A 186 1.24 -3.67 -14.37
CA ALA A 186 1.80 -4.34 -13.20
C ALA A 186 1.54 -5.85 -13.20
N ARG A 187 0.30 -6.28 -13.53
CA ARG A 187 -0.02 -7.72 -13.69
C ARG A 187 0.76 -8.37 -14.83
N SER A 188 0.94 -7.67 -15.95
CA SER A 188 1.67 -8.21 -17.10
C SER A 188 3.14 -8.47 -16.79
N LEU A 189 3.76 -7.67 -15.91
CA LEU A 189 5.12 -7.93 -15.43
C LEU A 189 5.20 -9.31 -14.78
N TYR A 190 4.23 -9.67 -13.96
CA TYR A 190 4.17 -10.98 -13.33
C TYR A 190 3.86 -12.11 -14.32
N GLN A 191 2.84 -11.94 -15.17
CA GLN A 191 2.36 -12.96 -16.10
C GLN A 191 3.38 -13.31 -17.20
N ASN A 192 4.02 -12.30 -17.79
CA ASN A 192 4.99 -12.49 -18.87
C ASN A 192 6.27 -13.19 -18.42
N TRP A 193 6.62 -13.10 -17.15
CA TRP A 193 7.83 -13.70 -16.62
C TRP A 193 7.64 -15.16 -16.22
N ASN A 194 6.44 -15.52 -15.77
CA ASN A 194 6.12 -16.92 -15.45
C ASN A 194 5.97 -17.81 -16.69
N SER A 195 5.57 -17.24 -17.84
CA SER A 195 5.38 -18.02 -19.07
C SER A 195 6.69 -18.45 -19.74
N ASN A 196 7.83 -17.85 -19.37
CA ASN A 196 9.12 -18.05 -20.03
C ASN A 196 10.19 -18.75 -19.17
N ASP A 197 9.81 -19.45 -18.09
CA ASP A 197 10.72 -20.12 -17.15
C ASP A 197 11.79 -19.20 -16.50
N ASN A 198 11.67 -17.90 -16.67
CA ASN A 198 12.59 -16.89 -16.13
C ASN A 198 12.21 -16.46 -14.71
N GLY A 199 11.37 -17.24 -14.05
CA GLY A 199 11.04 -17.28 -12.64
C GLY A 199 11.09 -15.97 -11.88
N LEU A 200 10.05 -15.14 -11.96
CA LEU A 200 9.79 -14.17 -10.91
C LEU A 200 9.15 -14.89 -9.73
N ASP A 201 9.85 -14.98 -8.61
CA ASP A 201 9.28 -15.59 -7.41
C ASP A 201 8.19 -14.71 -6.83
N THR A 202 8.41 -13.40 -6.78
CA THR A 202 7.52 -12.45 -6.11
C THR A 202 7.65 -11.06 -6.71
N ILE A 203 6.51 -10.38 -6.86
CA ILE A 203 6.45 -8.93 -7.11
C ILE A 203 5.86 -8.25 -5.88
N TYR A 204 6.54 -7.22 -5.40
CA TYR A 204 6.13 -6.38 -4.29
C TYR A 204 5.55 -5.08 -4.83
N VAL A 205 4.38 -4.69 -4.36
CA VAL A 205 3.64 -3.52 -4.89
C VAL A 205 3.17 -2.65 -3.76
N VAL A 206 3.40 -1.36 -3.90
CA VAL A 206 2.82 -0.32 -3.04
C VAL A 206 2.02 0.64 -3.92
N LYS A 207 0.78 0.90 -3.55
CA LYS A 207 -0.09 1.86 -4.24
C LYS A 207 -0.68 2.87 -3.26
N GLY A 208 -0.93 4.08 -3.71
CA GLY A 208 -1.64 5.07 -2.93
C GLY A 208 -2.09 6.28 -3.71
N GLY A 209 -2.94 7.07 -3.09
CA GLY A 209 -3.29 8.41 -3.51
C GLY A 209 -2.62 9.44 -2.60
N THR A 210 -2.29 10.60 -3.13
CA THR A 210 -1.60 11.64 -2.38
C THR A 210 -2.52 12.32 -1.36
N ILE A 211 -2.15 12.27 -0.08
CA ILE A 211 -2.95 12.84 1.02
C ILE A 211 -2.15 13.73 1.97
N ASP A 212 -0.82 13.80 1.84
CA ASP A 212 0.04 14.43 2.85
C ASP A 212 0.37 15.90 2.53
N LYS A 213 0.72 16.21 1.29
CA LYS A 213 1.10 17.56 0.85
C LYS A 213 -0.10 18.28 0.26
N GLN A 214 -0.37 19.52 0.73
CA GLN A 214 -1.54 20.28 0.28
C GLN A 214 -1.54 20.53 -1.24
N GLU A 215 -0.39 20.76 -1.84
CA GLU A 215 -0.22 20.95 -3.29
C GLU A 215 -0.53 19.69 -4.11
N HIS A 216 -0.55 18.53 -3.45
CA HIS A 216 -0.90 17.24 -4.04
C HIS A 216 -2.35 16.80 -3.73
N ILE A 217 -3.16 17.68 -3.16
CA ILE A 217 -4.60 17.48 -2.95
C ILE A 217 -5.36 18.18 -4.04
N LEU A 218 -6.23 17.47 -4.76
CA LEU A 218 -7.10 18.04 -5.80
C LEU A 218 -8.28 18.78 -5.16
N GLY A 219 -8.79 18.25 -4.06
CA GLY A 219 -9.93 18.79 -3.34
C GLY A 219 -10.48 17.79 -2.32
N TYR A 220 -11.75 17.93 -2.03
CA TYR A 220 -12.46 17.06 -1.10
C TYR A 220 -13.78 16.60 -1.73
N THR A 221 -14.20 15.39 -1.39
CA THR A 221 -15.51 14.91 -1.82
C THR A 221 -16.61 15.81 -1.28
N SER A 222 -17.63 16.01 -2.09
CA SER A 222 -18.83 16.76 -1.70
C SER A 222 -19.74 15.84 -0.90
N ASN A 223 -20.04 16.21 0.36
CA ASN A 223 -21.07 15.52 1.14
C ASN A 223 -21.89 16.55 1.92
N ASN A 224 -23.20 16.50 1.76
CA ASN A 224 -24.14 17.37 2.46
C ASN A 224 -24.13 17.17 3.99
N ASN A 225 -23.50 16.10 4.49
CA ASN A 225 -23.45 15.69 5.88
C ASN A 225 -22.09 15.86 6.55
N SER A 226 -21.31 16.87 6.22
CA SER A 226 -20.02 17.22 6.87
C SER A 226 -18.89 16.18 6.78
N SER A 227 -19.09 15.05 6.14
CA SER A 227 -18.09 13.98 6.02
C SER A 227 -17.36 14.08 4.69
N LYS A 228 -16.25 14.80 4.70
CA LYS A 228 -15.39 14.99 3.51
C LYS A 228 -14.17 14.12 3.63
N ILE A 229 -13.73 13.53 2.51
CA ILE A 229 -12.44 12.87 2.40
C ILE A 229 -11.64 13.50 1.26
N ILE A 230 -10.32 13.35 1.34
CA ILE A 230 -9.39 13.90 0.37
C ILE A 230 -9.60 13.25 -0.99
N VAL A 231 -9.63 14.07 -2.04
CA VAL A 231 -9.49 13.65 -3.43
C VAL A 231 -8.02 13.85 -3.80
N PRO A 232 -7.25 12.78 -4.01
CA PRO A 232 -5.85 12.87 -4.39
C PRO A 232 -5.68 13.57 -5.74
N LYS A 233 -4.64 14.38 -5.88
CA LYS A 233 -4.26 15.00 -7.16
C LYS A 233 -3.39 14.06 -7.99
N TYR A 234 -2.71 13.12 -7.34
CA TYR A 234 -1.89 12.12 -7.98
C TYR A 234 -2.14 10.76 -7.33
N PHE A 235 -1.99 9.72 -8.14
CA PHE A 235 -1.88 8.35 -7.69
C PHE A 235 -0.51 7.81 -8.03
N TYR A 236 -0.01 6.91 -7.20
CA TYR A 236 1.31 6.35 -7.39
C TYR A 236 1.30 4.84 -7.22
N MET A 237 2.32 4.22 -7.83
CA MET A 237 2.60 2.80 -7.69
C MET A 237 4.12 2.62 -7.65
N ALA A 238 4.61 1.94 -6.61
CA ALA A 238 5.99 1.44 -6.55
C ALA A 238 5.96 -0.07 -6.69
N ILE A 239 6.78 -0.60 -7.57
CA ILE A 239 6.87 -2.03 -7.88
C ILE A 239 8.32 -2.44 -7.73
N LEU A 240 8.59 -3.43 -6.86
CA LEU A 240 9.88 -4.06 -6.69
C LEU A 240 9.76 -5.52 -7.11
N TYR A 241 10.72 -6.00 -7.92
CA TYR A 241 10.75 -7.38 -8.36
C TYR A 241 12.17 -7.88 -8.55
N ARG A 242 12.35 -9.19 -8.46
CA ARG A 242 13.62 -9.85 -8.62
C ARG A 242 13.53 -10.87 -9.75
N HIS A 243 14.58 -10.93 -10.59
CA HIS A 243 14.74 -11.98 -11.56
C HIS A 243 15.41 -13.21 -10.93
N SER A 244 14.88 -14.41 -11.19
CA SER A 244 15.46 -15.65 -10.65
C SER A 244 16.67 -16.18 -11.43
N THR A 245 16.88 -15.73 -12.67
CA THR A 245 18.06 -16.11 -13.44
C THR A 245 19.27 -15.27 -13.02
N PRO A 246 20.43 -15.89 -12.75
CA PRO A 246 21.63 -15.17 -12.39
C PRO A 246 22.18 -14.44 -13.63
N MET A 247 21.66 -13.27 -13.93
CA MET A 247 22.40 -12.29 -14.69
C MET A 247 23.43 -11.68 -13.73
N THR A 248 24.62 -11.43 -14.21
CA THR A 248 25.72 -10.88 -13.43
C THR A 248 25.33 -9.57 -12.76
N GLY A 249 25.02 -9.60 -11.46
CA GLY A 249 24.66 -8.43 -10.66
C GLY A 249 23.46 -8.65 -9.71
N ASP A 250 23.09 -7.64 -8.98
CA ASP A 250 21.86 -7.60 -8.18
C ASP A 250 20.65 -7.69 -9.12
N ASN A 251 19.89 -8.76 -8.99
CA ASN A 251 18.74 -9.06 -9.87
C ASN A 251 17.47 -8.27 -9.48
N TRP A 252 17.58 -7.29 -8.59
CA TRP A 252 16.48 -6.45 -8.17
C TRP A 252 16.23 -5.31 -9.14
N ASN A 253 14.97 -5.10 -9.48
CA ASN A 253 14.51 -3.99 -10.31
C ASN A 253 13.33 -3.31 -9.62
N ALA A 254 13.22 -2.01 -9.82
CA ALA A 254 12.12 -1.23 -9.30
C ALA A 254 11.57 -0.26 -10.37
N ILE A 255 10.26 -0.06 -10.33
CA ILE A 255 9.55 0.92 -11.17
C ILE A 255 8.65 1.74 -10.25
N ALA A 256 8.79 3.06 -10.31
CA ALA A 256 7.86 3.98 -9.70
C ALA A 256 6.99 4.63 -10.80
N LEU A 257 5.69 4.75 -10.55
CA LEU A 257 4.74 5.47 -11.41
C LEU A 257 4.11 6.60 -10.62
N TRP A 258 4.04 7.80 -11.25
CA TRP A 258 3.38 8.98 -10.72
C TRP A 258 2.36 9.49 -11.71
N ILE A 259 1.09 9.23 -11.45
CA ILE A 259 0.00 9.40 -12.42
C ILE A 259 -0.92 10.55 -11.97
N PRO A 260 -1.03 11.64 -12.76
CA PRO A 260 -2.00 12.70 -12.48
C PRO A 260 -3.42 12.17 -12.48
N HIS A 261 -4.20 12.56 -11.49
CA HIS A 261 -5.61 12.20 -11.37
C HIS A 261 -6.45 13.08 -12.30
N THR A 262 -6.49 12.72 -13.57
CA THR A 262 -7.22 13.43 -14.64
C THR A 262 -8.16 12.48 -15.35
N GLU A 263 -9.26 13.01 -15.89
CA GLU A 263 -10.19 12.22 -16.70
C GLU A 263 -9.70 12.04 -18.14
N GLY A 264 -10.02 10.90 -18.73
CA GLY A 264 -9.90 10.66 -20.17
C GLY A 264 -8.51 10.28 -20.65
N ASP A 265 -7.54 10.04 -19.76
CA ASP A 265 -6.24 9.52 -20.14
C ASP A 265 -6.34 8.00 -20.39
N THR A 266 -6.09 7.59 -21.63
CA THR A 266 -6.15 6.18 -22.09
C THR A 266 -4.75 5.59 -22.36
N THR A 267 -3.69 6.24 -21.89
CA THR A 267 -2.32 5.72 -22.00
C THR A 267 -2.26 4.26 -21.51
N SER A 268 -1.65 3.37 -22.28
CA SER A 268 -1.67 1.92 -22.00
C SER A 268 -0.35 1.24 -22.36
N GLY A 269 -0.20 -0.02 -21.92
CA GLY A 269 0.97 -0.84 -22.19
C GLY A 269 2.27 -0.17 -21.74
N LYS A 270 3.32 -0.28 -22.56
CA LYS A 270 4.63 0.31 -22.28
C LYS A 270 4.63 1.84 -22.18
N ASP A 271 3.67 2.50 -22.81
CA ASP A 271 3.58 3.97 -22.80
C ASP A 271 3.25 4.51 -21.40
N ILE A 272 2.66 3.70 -20.52
CA ILE A 272 2.50 4.01 -19.10
C ILE A 272 3.86 4.30 -18.47
N ALA A 273 4.83 3.40 -18.65
CA ALA A 273 6.17 3.60 -18.10
C ALA A 273 6.89 4.77 -18.77
N ILE A 274 6.77 4.92 -20.09
CA ILE A 274 7.39 6.04 -20.82
C ILE A 274 6.90 7.40 -20.27
N LYS A 275 5.60 7.50 -19.99
CA LYS A 275 4.96 8.77 -19.61
C LYS A 275 5.01 9.08 -18.12
N TYR A 276 4.97 8.05 -17.26
CA TYR A 276 4.70 8.21 -15.84
C TYR A 276 5.77 7.61 -14.93
N ALA A 277 6.80 6.92 -15.49
CA ALA A 277 7.84 6.37 -14.65
C ALA A 277 8.78 7.46 -14.11
N MET A 278 9.26 7.22 -12.92
CA MET A 278 10.32 7.98 -12.26
C MET A 278 11.17 7.04 -11.40
N SER A 279 12.23 7.56 -10.77
CA SER A 279 12.99 6.80 -9.79
C SER A 279 12.20 6.60 -8.49
N ILE A 280 12.58 5.61 -7.69
CA ILE A 280 12.02 5.45 -6.34
C ILE A 280 12.34 6.67 -5.48
N ASP A 281 13.58 7.17 -5.52
CA ASP A 281 14.00 8.35 -4.76
C ASP A 281 13.12 9.59 -5.07
N GLU A 282 12.80 9.82 -6.36
CA GLU A 282 11.88 10.90 -6.75
C GLU A 282 10.46 10.67 -6.24
N LEU A 283 9.99 9.42 -6.21
CA LEU A 283 8.69 9.09 -5.64
C LEU A 283 8.68 9.32 -4.13
N GLU A 284 9.73 8.95 -3.42
CA GLU A 284 9.91 9.21 -1.99
C GLU A 284 9.84 10.70 -1.66
N GLU A 285 10.58 11.53 -2.43
CA GLU A 285 10.52 12.99 -2.28
C GLU A 285 9.11 13.54 -2.49
N LYS A 286 8.36 13.03 -3.48
CA LYS A 286 7.00 13.48 -3.78
C LYS A 286 6.00 13.05 -2.72
N THR A 287 6.10 11.81 -2.24
CA THR A 287 5.14 11.21 -1.32
C THR A 287 5.47 11.40 0.15
N ASN A 288 6.75 11.64 0.47
CA ASN A 288 7.28 11.57 1.82
C ASN A 288 7.04 10.20 2.47
N ILE A 289 7.21 9.14 1.66
CA ILE A 289 7.15 7.74 2.04
C ILE A 289 8.52 7.13 1.72
N ASP A 290 9.10 6.41 2.65
CA ASP A 290 10.34 5.65 2.51
C ASP A 290 9.93 4.21 2.13
N PHE A 291 10.17 3.82 0.86
CA PHE A 291 9.70 2.56 0.26
C PHE A 291 10.66 1.40 0.50
#